data_01e895eefb6bc2d8a92633b6a7b2bcee
#
_entry.id   01e895eefb6bc2d8a92633b6a7b2bcee
#
_cell.length_a   1.000
_cell.length_b   1.000
_cell.length_c   1.000
_cell.angle_alpha   90.00
_cell.angle_beta   90.00
_cell.angle_gamma   90.00
#
_symmetry.space_group_name_H-M   'P 1'
#
loop_
_entity.id
_entity.type
_entity.pdbx_description
1 polymer ?
#
loop_
_entity_poly.entity_id
_entity_poly.type
_entity_poly.pdbx_seq_one_letter_code
_entity_poly.pdbx_strand_id
1 'polypeptide(L)'
;MNTVIFACVHNAGRSQMAAAFFNALADPERARALSAGTQPGPHVHPEVVTVMREVGIDLSSAQPTRLTADLARGAELLVTMGCGETCPIVPGLERDDWNLPDPKGRPVAEVRAIRDEIRTRVAALVATRGWQRMAA
;
A
#
# COMPACT_ATOMS: atom_id res chain seq x y z
N MET A 1 -7.84 -15.72 -7.04
CA MET A 1 -6.91 -14.58 -7.04
C MET A 1 -6.65 -14.14 -5.60
N ASN A 2 -5.41 -13.88 -5.28
CA ASN A 2 -5.02 -13.43 -3.95
C ASN A 2 -5.19 -11.92 -3.84
N THR A 3 -5.75 -11.44 -2.75
CA THR A 3 -5.93 -10.01 -2.50
C THR A 3 -5.15 -9.61 -1.25
N VAL A 4 -4.32 -8.57 -1.38
CA VAL A 4 -3.57 -7.97 -0.28
C VAL A 4 -4.11 -6.56 -0.04
N ILE A 5 -4.34 -6.21 1.21
CA ILE A 5 -4.73 -4.85 1.58
C ILE A 5 -3.56 -4.17 2.28
N PHE A 6 -3.15 -3.02 1.77
CA PHE A 6 -2.21 -2.14 2.46
C PHE A 6 -3.00 -1.05 3.17
N ALA A 7 -2.79 -0.91 4.46
CA ALA A 7 -3.55 0.02 5.29
C ALA A 7 -2.64 0.95 6.09
N CYS A 8 -3.01 2.21 6.13
CA CYS A 8 -2.44 3.21 7.03
C CYS A 8 -3.57 4.08 7.59
N VAL A 9 -3.26 5.15 8.31
CA VAL A 9 -4.32 5.96 8.93
C VAL A 9 -5.14 6.68 7.86
N HIS A 10 -4.50 7.48 7.02
CA HIS A 10 -5.20 8.37 6.09
C HIS A 10 -5.35 7.84 4.67
N ASN A 11 -4.68 6.74 4.33
CA ASN A 11 -4.66 6.21 2.96
C ASN A 11 -4.31 7.29 1.92
N ALA A 12 -3.41 8.19 2.30
CA ALA A 12 -3.02 9.32 1.47
C ALA A 12 -1.52 9.29 1.10
N GLY A 13 -0.76 8.34 1.61
CA GLY A 13 0.67 8.22 1.37
C GLY A 13 1.15 6.78 1.29
N ARG A 14 1.57 6.21 2.41
CA ARG A 14 2.24 4.90 2.50
C ARG A 14 1.46 3.77 1.83
N SER A 15 0.21 3.59 2.18
CA SER A 15 -0.61 2.51 1.63
C SER A 15 -0.92 2.69 0.15
N GLN A 16 -1.08 3.93 -0.32
CA GLN A 16 -1.26 4.21 -1.73
C GLN A 16 -0.02 3.84 -2.54
N MET A 17 1.17 4.18 -2.05
CA MET A 17 2.42 3.81 -2.70
C MET A 17 2.61 2.29 -2.73
N ALA A 18 2.35 1.61 -1.61
CA ALA A 18 2.52 0.17 -1.51
C ALA A 18 1.60 -0.58 -2.47
N ALA A 19 0.32 -0.23 -2.52
CA ALA A 19 -0.63 -0.87 -3.43
C ALA A 19 -0.26 -0.64 -4.90
N ALA A 20 0.18 0.57 -5.23
CA ALA A 20 0.59 0.91 -6.59
C ALA A 20 1.82 0.11 -7.03
N PHE A 21 2.85 -0.02 -6.18
CA PHE A 21 4.00 -0.85 -6.47
C PHE A 21 3.63 -2.32 -6.59
N PHE A 22 2.78 -2.82 -5.69
CA PHE A 22 2.34 -4.20 -5.74
C PHE A 22 1.67 -4.50 -7.09
N ASN A 23 0.73 -3.67 -7.50
CA ASN A 23 0.01 -3.88 -8.76
C ASN A 23 0.89 -3.70 -10.00
N ALA A 24 1.99 -2.94 -9.88
CA ALA A 24 2.98 -2.83 -10.95
C ALA A 24 3.90 -4.05 -11.05
N LEU A 25 4.21 -4.69 -9.91
CA LEU A 25 5.18 -5.79 -9.83
C LEU A 25 4.55 -7.17 -9.86
N ALA A 26 3.33 -7.32 -9.35
CA ALA A 26 2.65 -8.61 -9.28
C ALA A 26 1.97 -8.94 -10.60
N ASP A 27 1.89 -10.26 -10.89
CA ASP A 27 1.07 -10.76 -11.98
C ASP A 27 -0.41 -10.52 -11.64
N PRO A 28 -1.15 -9.74 -12.44
CA PRO A 28 -2.54 -9.42 -12.13
C PRO A 28 -3.48 -10.63 -12.16
N GLU A 29 -3.06 -11.72 -12.76
CA GLU A 29 -3.81 -12.98 -12.74
C GLU A 29 -3.62 -13.78 -11.45
N ARG A 30 -2.60 -13.44 -10.66
CA ARG A 30 -2.26 -14.16 -9.42
C ARG A 30 -2.63 -13.41 -8.18
N ALA A 31 -2.41 -12.10 -8.18
CA ALA A 31 -2.61 -11.26 -7.00
C ALA A 31 -2.88 -9.83 -7.36
N ARG A 32 -3.62 -9.14 -6.49
CA ARG A 32 -3.87 -7.71 -6.58
C ARG A 32 -3.77 -7.08 -5.20
N ALA A 33 -3.51 -5.79 -5.16
CA ALA A 33 -3.54 -5.02 -3.93
C ALA A 33 -4.62 -3.96 -3.96
N LEU A 34 -5.22 -3.76 -2.80
CA LEU A 34 -6.08 -2.63 -2.49
C LEU A 34 -5.41 -1.82 -1.39
N SER A 35 -5.73 -0.54 -1.28
CA SER A 35 -5.28 0.29 -0.18
C SER A 35 -6.46 0.90 0.55
N ALA A 36 -6.34 1.11 1.85
CA ALA A 36 -7.39 1.68 2.66
C ALA A 36 -6.82 2.38 3.90
N GLY A 37 -7.64 3.16 4.58
CA GLY A 37 -7.26 3.86 5.80
C GLY A 37 -8.36 3.83 6.84
N THR A 38 -7.95 3.89 8.10
CA THR A 38 -8.90 3.93 9.22
C THR A 38 -9.60 5.30 9.32
N GLN A 39 -8.92 6.35 8.85
CA GLN A 39 -9.45 7.71 8.77
C GLN A 39 -9.04 8.32 7.42
N PRO A 40 -9.71 7.96 6.32
CA PRO A 40 -9.31 8.42 4.99
C PRO A 40 -9.27 9.93 4.90
N GLY A 41 -8.16 10.44 4.33
CA GLY A 41 -8.03 11.87 4.04
C GLY A 41 -8.83 12.24 2.78
N PRO A 42 -8.84 13.54 2.43
CA PRO A 42 -9.61 14.01 1.27
C PRO A 42 -8.95 13.66 -0.07
N HIS A 43 -7.63 13.50 -0.10
CA HIS A 43 -6.87 13.19 -1.32
C HIS A 43 -5.50 12.62 -0.96
N VAL A 44 -4.83 12.04 -1.95
CA VAL A 44 -3.43 11.61 -1.82
C VAL A 44 -2.55 12.83 -1.66
N HIS A 45 -1.54 12.77 -0.79
CA HIS A 45 -0.64 13.90 -0.55
C HIS A 45 0.08 14.32 -1.85
N PRO A 46 0.14 15.61 -2.18
CA PRO A 46 0.80 16.08 -3.41
C PRO A 46 2.25 15.64 -3.56
N GLU A 47 3.02 15.63 -2.47
CA GLU A 47 4.41 15.17 -2.46
C GLU A 47 4.52 13.68 -2.82
N VAL A 48 3.53 12.88 -2.44
CA VAL A 48 3.46 11.46 -2.80
C VAL A 48 3.15 11.30 -4.29
N VAL A 49 2.21 12.06 -4.81
CA VAL A 49 1.91 12.07 -6.25
C VAL A 49 3.17 12.43 -7.05
N THR A 50 3.92 13.42 -6.59
CA THR A 50 5.15 13.88 -7.25
C THR A 50 6.20 12.77 -7.31
N VAL A 51 6.53 12.15 -6.17
CA VAL A 51 7.60 11.14 -6.13
C VAL A 51 7.22 9.85 -6.82
N MET A 52 5.94 9.51 -6.87
CA MET A 52 5.48 8.32 -7.59
C MET A 52 5.53 8.54 -9.11
N ARG A 53 5.24 9.76 -9.56
CA ARG A 53 5.38 10.11 -10.97
C ARG A 53 6.82 9.98 -11.45
N GLU A 54 7.79 10.27 -10.58
CA GLU A 54 9.21 10.10 -10.91
C GLU A 54 9.58 8.67 -11.30
N VAL A 55 8.85 7.69 -10.79
CA VAL A 55 9.07 6.27 -11.10
C VAL A 55 8.00 5.71 -12.05
N GLY A 56 7.29 6.57 -12.75
CA GLY A 56 6.35 6.18 -13.80
C GLY A 56 4.97 5.77 -13.31
N ILE A 57 4.61 6.06 -12.07
CA ILE A 57 3.30 5.73 -11.51
C ILE A 57 2.51 7.00 -11.25
N ASP A 58 1.32 7.10 -11.83
CA ASP A 58 0.43 8.25 -11.66
C ASP A 58 -0.62 7.97 -10.59
N LEU A 59 -0.56 8.69 -9.48
CA LEU A 59 -1.55 8.63 -8.40
C LEU A 59 -2.49 9.82 -8.38
N SER A 60 -2.49 10.66 -9.42
CA SER A 60 -3.30 11.88 -9.46
C SER A 60 -4.80 11.62 -9.40
N SER A 61 -5.26 10.44 -9.84
CA SER A 61 -6.67 10.02 -9.81
C SER A 61 -7.00 9.10 -8.64
N ALA A 62 -6.03 8.71 -7.83
CA ALA A 62 -6.25 7.80 -6.72
C ALA A 62 -7.02 8.50 -5.60
N GLN A 63 -7.93 7.76 -4.95
CA GLN A 63 -8.77 8.28 -3.89
C GLN A 63 -8.53 7.51 -2.59
N PRO A 64 -8.40 8.18 -1.44
CA PRO A 64 -8.42 7.51 -0.15
C PRO A 64 -9.72 6.74 0.06
N THR A 65 -9.60 5.53 0.59
CA THR A 65 -10.71 4.60 0.80
C THR A 65 -10.75 4.18 2.26
N ARG A 66 -11.94 4.04 2.84
CA ARG A 66 -12.09 3.59 4.22
C ARG A 66 -11.84 2.09 4.34
N LEU A 67 -11.01 1.71 5.32
CA LEU A 67 -10.82 0.32 5.70
C LEU A 67 -12.04 -0.15 6.50
N THR A 68 -12.70 -1.19 6.01
CA THR A 68 -13.86 -1.78 6.67
C THR A 68 -13.60 -3.28 6.90
N ALA A 69 -14.35 -3.87 7.85
CA ALA A 69 -14.29 -5.31 8.07
C ALA A 69 -14.72 -6.09 6.81
N ASP A 70 -15.71 -5.58 6.08
CA ASP A 70 -16.16 -6.21 4.84
C ASP A 70 -15.07 -6.23 3.77
N LEU A 71 -14.35 -5.11 3.61
CA LEU A 71 -13.22 -5.04 2.69
C LEU A 71 -12.12 -6.03 3.09
N ALA A 72 -11.80 -6.09 4.38
CA ALA A 72 -10.75 -6.95 4.91
C ALA A 72 -11.08 -8.45 4.78
N ARG A 73 -12.35 -8.83 4.87
CA ARG A 73 -12.76 -10.23 4.72
C ARG A 73 -12.44 -10.82 3.35
N GLY A 74 -12.36 -9.98 2.32
CA GLY A 74 -12.01 -10.44 0.98
C GLY A 74 -10.51 -10.62 0.75
N ALA A 75 -9.68 -10.31 1.74
CA ALA A 75 -8.23 -10.33 1.62
C ALA A 75 -7.62 -11.57 2.26
N GLU A 76 -6.44 -11.96 1.79
CA GLU A 76 -5.63 -13.01 2.39
C GLU A 76 -4.57 -12.45 3.33
N LEU A 77 -4.13 -11.22 3.10
CA LEU A 77 -3.10 -10.55 3.88
C LEU A 77 -3.47 -9.08 4.06
N LEU A 78 -3.33 -8.61 5.29
CA LEU A 78 -3.43 -7.20 5.64
C LEU A 78 -2.05 -6.71 6.07
N VAL A 79 -1.47 -5.77 5.35
CA VAL A 79 -0.22 -5.12 5.72
C VAL A 79 -0.55 -3.75 6.27
N THR A 80 -0.27 -3.54 7.56
CA THR A 80 -0.52 -2.26 8.22
C THR A 80 0.75 -1.42 8.23
N MET A 81 0.59 -0.11 8.06
CA MET A 81 1.70 0.82 7.90
C MET A 81 1.50 2.04 8.81
N GLY A 82 1.37 1.76 10.12
CA GLY A 82 1.24 2.81 11.13
C GLY A 82 -0.15 3.09 11.64
N CYS A 83 -1.16 2.24 11.36
CA CYS A 83 -2.49 2.41 11.95
C CYS A 83 -2.61 1.77 13.34
N GLY A 84 -1.65 0.92 13.72
CA GLY A 84 -1.61 0.34 15.06
C GLY A 84 -2.88 -0.41 15.45
N GLU A 85 -3.38 -0.13 16.65
CA GLU A 85 -4.56 -0.78 17.21
C GLU A 85 -5.88 -0.36 16.55
N THR A 86 -5.87 0.73 15.77
CA THR A 86 -7.08 1.22 15.09
C THR A 86 -7.45 0.40 13.87
N CYS A 87 -6.55 -0.45 13.37
CA CYS A 87 -6.86 -1.34 12.26
C CYS A 87 -7.80 -2.46 12.73
N PRO A 88 -8.85 -2.80 11.95
CA PRO A 88 -9.75 -3.89 12.30
C PRO A 88 -9.03 -5.22 12.45
N ILE A 89 -9.47 -6.02 13.43
CA ILE A 89 -9.01 -7.40 13.57
C ILE A 89 -10.04 -8.30 12.90
N VAL A 90 -9.59 -9.07 11.91
CA VAL A 90 -10.47 -10.03 11.21
C VAL A 90 -9.93 -11.44 11.50
N PRO A 91 -10.72 -12.30 12.16
CA PRO A 91 -10.28 -13.66 12.45
C PRO A 91 -9.88 -14.42 11.19
N GLY A 92 -8.75 -15.11 11.23
CA GLY A 92 -8.23 -15.90 10.12
C GLY A 92 -7.48 -15.10 9.06
N LEU A 93 -7.49 -13.77 9.12
CA LEU A 93 -6.73 -12.93 8.20
C LEU A 93 -5.28 -12.83 8.67
N GLU A 94 -4.35 -13.19 7.80
CA GLU A 94 -2.92 -12.99 8.05
C GLU A 94 -2.61 -11.49 8.08
N ARG A 95 -1.78 -11.09 9.03
CA ARG A 95 -1.42 -9.67 9.21
C ARG A 95 0.08 -9.50 9.32
N ASP A 96 0.59 -8.45 8.70
CA ASP A 96 1.98 -8.01 8.84
C ASP A 96 2.00 -6.50 9.10
N ASP A 97 2.94 -6.04 9.90
CA ASP A 97 3.06 -4.62 10.26
C ASP A 97 4.40 -4.09 9.77
N TRP A 98 4.35 -3.12 8.85
CA TRP A 98 5.54 -2.43 8.35
C TRP A 98 5.67 -1.07 9.04
N ASN A 99 6.69 -0.94 9.87
CA ASN A 99 6.94 0.31 10.58
C ASN A 99 7.67 1.29 9.68
N LEU A 100 6.92 2.25 9.12
CA LEU A 100 7.42 3.24 8.18
C LEU A 100 7.03 4.66 8.63
N PRO A 101 7.90 5.66 8.43
CA PRO A 101 7.56 7.05 8.73
C PRO A 101 6.40 7.54 7.86
N ASP A 102 5.58 8.44 8.40
CA ASP A 102 4.54 9.12 7.64
C ASP A 102 5.19 10.17 6.71
N PRO A 103 4.92 10.14 5.40
CA PRO A 103 5.49 11.11 4.47
C PRO A 103 4.87 12.51 4.55
N LYS A 104 3.75 12.66 5.25
CA LYS A 104 3.03 13.93 5.32
C LYS A 104 3.92 15.05 5.86
N GLY A 105 4.00 16.15 5.11
CA GLY A 105 4.73 17.34 5.52
C GLY A 105 6.25 17.20 5.51
N ARG A 106 6.80 16.12 4.97
CA ARG A 106 8.24 15.90 4.89
C ARG A 106 8.82 16.47 3.60
N PRO A 107 10.11 16.86 3.61
CA PRO A 107 10.80 17.25 2.37
C PRO A 107 10.76 16.12 1.33
N VAL A 108 10.74 16.49 0.05
CA VAL A 108 10.65 15.54 -1.04
C VAL A 108 11.73 14.46 -0.99
N ALA A 109 12.95 14.82 -0.59
CA ALA A 109 14.06 13.85 -0.44
C ALA A 109 13.71 12.73 0.57
N GLU A 110 13.05 13.07 1.69
CA GLU A 110 12.62 12.07 2.67
C GLU A 110 11.46 11.24 2.16
N VAL A 111 10.54 11.85 1.42
CA VAL A 111 9.42 11.12 0.80
C VAL A 111 9.93 10.12 -0.23
N ARG A 112 10.98 10.48 -1.00
CA ARG A 112 11.63 9.54 -1.93
C ARG A 112 12.24 8.34 -1.20
N ALA A 113 12.89 8.57 -0.05
CA ALA A 113 13.47 7.49 0.74
C ALA A 113 12.38 6.54 1.26
N ILE A 114 11.27 7.06 1.73
CA ILE A 114 10.12 6.26 2.15
C ILE A 114 9.56 5.46 0.98
N ARG A 115 9.37 6.09 -0.18
CA ARG A 115 8.94 5.43 -1.41
C ARG A 115 9.84 4.24 -1.76
N ASP A 116 11.15 4.46 -1.74
CA ASP A 116 12.12 3.43 -2.15
C ASP A 116 12.14 2.26 -1.16
N GLU A 117 11.98 2.51 0.14
CA GLU A 117 11.85 1.47 1.15
C GLU A 117 10.58 0.65 0.96
N ILE A 118 9.46 1.31 0.68
CA ILE A 118 8.19 0.63 0.40
C ILE A 118 8.33 -0.26 -0.82
N ARG A 119 8.94 0.24 -1.89
CA ARG A 119 9.17 -0.53 -3.12
C ARG A 119 9.98 -1.80 -2.83
N THR A 120 11.04 -1.69 -2.04
CA THR A 120 11.87 -2.83 -1.66
C THR A 120 11.06 -3.89 -0.90
N ARG A 121 10.26 -3.47 0.07
CA ARG A 121 9.43 -4.39 0.85
C ARG A 121 8.34 -5.04 0.02
N VAL A 122 7.70 -4.30 -0.88
CA VAL A 122 6.67 -4.84 -1.79
C VAL A 122 7.29 -5.85 -2.75
N ALA A 123 8.45 -5.54 -3.33
CA ALA A 123 9.14 -6.47 -4.22
C ALA A 123 9.48 -7.78 -3.52
N ALA A 124 9.96 -7.70 -2.27
CA ALA A 124 10.24 -8.88 -1.47
C ALA A 124 9.00 -9.71 -1.18
N LEU A 125 7.87 -9.06 -0.85
CA LEU A 125 6.60 -9.73 -0.61
C LEU A 125 6.13 -10.48 -1.86
N VAL A 126 6.11 -9.81 -2.99
CA VAL A 126 5.68 -10.39 -4.27
C VAL A 126 6.55 -11.60 -4.63
N ALA A 127 7.87 -11.49 -4.49
CA ALA A 127 8.81 -12.57 -4.78
C ALA A 127 8.63 -13.76 -3.82
N THR A 128 8.53 -13.49 -2.53
CA THR A 128 8.39 -14.53 -1.49
C THR A 128 7.12 -15.35 -1.68
N ARG A 129 6.03 -14.71 -2.12
CA ARG A 129 4.74 -15.38 -2.34
C ARG A 129 4.64 -16.00 -3.74
N GLY A 130 5.60 -15.79 -4.62
CA GLY A 130 5.57 -16.32 -5.98
C GLY A 130 4.54 -15.63 -6.87
N TRP A 131 4.26 -14.38 -6.62
CA TRP A 131 3.26 -13.60 -7.35
C TRP A 131 3.84 -12.67 -8.42
N GLN A 132 5.15 -12.71 -8.64
CA GLN A 132 5.78 -11.83 -9.63
C GLN A 132 5.32 -12.16 -11.05
N ARG A 133 5.40 -11.16 -11.90
CA ARG A 133 5.10 -11.33 -13.32
C ARG A 133 6.09 -12.32 -13.93
N MET A 134 5.57 -13.20 -14.80
CA MET A 134 6.42 -14.09 -15.57
C MET A 134 7.27 -13.28 -16.54
N ALA A 135 8.54 -13.64 -16.68
CA ALA A 135 9.39 -13.05 -17.69
C ALA A 135 8.82 -13.38 -19.09
N ALA A 136 8.75 -12.38 -19.94
CA ALA A 136 8.27 -12.55 -21.30
C ALA A 136 9.33 -13.29 -22.15
#